data_616cba062bf85d9add969a5702eb11ba
#
_entry.id   616cba062bf85d9add969a5702eb11ba
#
_cell.length_a   1.000
_cell.length_b   1.000
_cell.length_c   1.000
_cell.angle_alpha   90.00
_cell.angle_beta   90.00
_cell.angle_gamma   90.00
#
_symmetry.space_group_name_H-M   'P 1'
#
loop_
_entity.id
_entity.type
_entity.pdbx_description
1 polymer ?
#
loop_
_entity_poly.entity_id
_entity_poly.type
_entity_poly.pdbx_seq_one_letter_code
_entity_poly.pdbx_strand_id
1 'polypeptide(L)'
;MLSNSFASEAPDIKNLVINKELKNYSDITFLNIKNKELYLNDYKGNLVLLNFWATWCAPCKDEMPSLDLLAENPNLDNLKIFPINIGKDTSEKSLTFFEDLKIKNLEIYFDSPNTLAKKFKLRGLPTTILLNKDGLEFARIIGSIDFIDEKFINWLSNFN
;
A
#
# COMPACT_ATOMS: atom_id res chain seq x y z
N MET A 1 -17.36 -28.69 7.00
CA MET A 1 -17.48 -27.28 7.48
C MET A 1 -16.09 -26.75 7.76
N LEU A 2 -15.51 -26.03 6.81
CA LEU A 2 -14.28 -25.30 7.07
C LEU A 2 -14.69 -23.98 7.71
N SER A 3 -14.56 -23.88 9.01
CA SER A 3 -14.80 -22.66 9.74
C SER A 3 -13.80 -21.61 9.29
N ASN A 4 -14.30 -20.47 8.86
CA ASN A 4 -13.56 -19.28 8.56
C ASN A 4 -12.78 -18.81 9.81
N SER A 5 -11.61 -19.37 10.04
CA SER A 5 -10.72 -18.92 11.11
C SER A 5 -9.88 -17.68 10.70
N PHE A 6 -10.25 -17.01 9.62
CA PHE A 6 -9.58 -15.76 9.22
C PHE A 6 -10.12 -14.51 9.92
N ALA A 7 -11.21 -14.64 10.68
CA ALA A 7 -11.77 -13.53 11.44
C ALA A 7 -11.18 -13.42 12.87
N SER A 8 -10.39 -14.39 13.30
CA SER A 8 -9.78 -14.36 14.61
C SER A 8 -8.46 -13.60 14.54
N GLU A 9 -8.39 -12.46 15.19
CA GLU A 9 -7.18 -11.78 15.59
C GLU A 9 -6.61 -10.76 14.61
N ALA A 10 -7.49 -9.89 14.08
CA ALA A 10 -7.02 -8.61 13.58
C ALA A 10 -6.24 -7.91 14.70
N PRO A 11 -5.01 -7.43 14.45
CA PRO A 11 -4.25 -6.73 15.48
C PRO A 11 -4.97 -5.45 15.88
N ASP A 12 -4.89 -5.10 17.17
CA ASP A 12 -5.37 -3.81 17.63
C ASP A 12 -4.42 -2.71 17.15
N ILE A 13 -4.60 -2.32 15.91
CA ILE A 13 -3.84 -1.26 15.26
C ILE A 13 -4.80 -0.17 14.84
N LYS A 14 -4.57 1.01 15.36
CA LYS A 14 -5.29 2.21 14.96
C LYS A 14 -5.25 2.36 13.43
N ASN A 15 -6.33 2.79 12.84
CA ASN A 15 -6.46 3.03 11.40
C ASN A 15 -6.58 1.77 10.52
N LEU A 16 -6.34 0.57 11.05
CA LEU A 16 -6.51 -0.67 10.30
C LEU A 16 -7.99 -1.08 10.28
N VAL A 17 -8.52 -1.27 9.09
CA VAL A 17 -9.91 -1.71 8.86
C VAL A 17 -9.88 -3.00 8.06
N ILE A 18 -10.43 -4.07 8.65
CA ILE A 18 -10.60 -5.34 7.96
C ILE A 18 -11.92 -5.30 7.20
N ASN A 19 -11.90 -5.64 5.93
CA ASN A 19 -13.10 -5.65 5.11
C ASN A 19 -14.02 -6.81 5.49
N LYS A 20 -15.31 -6.55 5.59
CA LYS A 20 -16.31 -7.60 5.80
C LYS A 20 -16.41 -8.52 4.59
N GLU A 21 -16.23 -7.97 3.40
CA GLU A 21 -16.24 -8.68 2.12
C GLU A 21 -15.00 -8.30 1.32
N LEU A 22 -14.46 -9.27 0.57
CA LEU A 22 -13.37 -9.02 -0.35
C LEU A 22 -13.86 -8.15 -1.50
N LYS A 23 -13.04 -7.19 -1.92
CA LYS A 23 -13.36 -6.27 -3.02
C LYS A 23 -12.47 -6.55 -4.21
N ASN A 24 -13.07 -6.65 -5.37
CA ASN A 24 -12.38 -6.81 -6.64
C ASN A 24 -12.35 -5.48 -7.39
N TYR A 25 -11.21 -5.19 -8.00
CA TYR A 25 -11.03 -4.01 -8.83
C TYR A 25 -10.55 -4.43 -10.21
N SER A 26 -11.21 -3.93 -11.26
CA SER A 26 -10.78 -4.13 -12.64
C SER A 26 -10.02 -2.91 -13.15
N ASP A 27 -9.14 -3.15 -14.11
CA ASP A 27 -8.49 -2.08 -14.89
C ASP A 27 -7.70 -1.07 -14.04
N ILE A 28 -7.02 -1.56 -13.00
CA ILE A 28 -6.13 -0.71 -12.21
C ILE A 28 -4.76 -0.66 -12.87
N THR A 29 -4.37 0.53 -13.27
CA THR A 29 -3.06 0.83 -13.83
C THR A 29 -2.45 2.05 -13.16
N PHE A 30 -1.13 2.11 -13.15
CA PHE A 30 -0.37 3.25 -12.65
C PHE A 30 0.97 3.31 -13.38
N LEU A 31 1.66 4.44 -13.30
CA LEU A 31 2.93 4.65 -13.99
C LEU A 31 4.10 4.55 -13.02
N ASN A 32 5.22 4.00 -13.48
CA ASN A 32 6.48 4.17 -12.78
C ASN A 32 7.11 5.53 -13.14
N ILE A 33 8.26 5.84 -12.53
CA ILE A 33 8.94 7.13 -12.72
C ILE A 33 9.44 7.33 -14.15
N LYS A 34 9.56 6.27 -14.95
CA LYS A 34 9.93 6.32 -16.36
C LYS A 34 8.71 6.35 -17.29
N ASN A 35 7.54 6.63 -16.76
CA ASN A 35 6.26 6.64 -17.47
C ASN A 35 5.85 5.29 -18.09
N LYS A 36 6.40 4.19 -17.58
CA LYS A 36 5.96 2.86 -17.97
C LYS A 36 4.68 2.52 -17.21
N GLU A 37 3.68 2.05 -17.92
CA GLU A 37 2.42 1.59 -17.33
C GLU A 37 2.57 0.21 -16.72
N LEU A 38 2.09 0.07 -15.48
CA LEU A 38 2.00 -1.19 -14.77
C LEU A 38 0.53 -1.56 -14.57
N TYR A 39 0.23 -2.84 -14.65
CA TYR A 39 -1.10 -3.38 -14.46
C TYR A 39 -1.16 -4.15 -13.14
N LEU A 40 -2.08 -3.77 -12.27
CA LEU A 40 -2.21 -4.45 -10.97
C LEU A 40 -2.43 -5.95 -11.12
N ASN A 41 -3.17 -6.37 -12.15
CA ASN A 41 -3.42 -7.80 -12.41
C ASN A 41 -2.16 -8.63 -12.64
N ASP A 42 -1.06 -8.03 -13.08
CA ASP A 42 0.21 -8.73 -13.28
C ASP A 42 0.85 -9.17 -11.97
N TYR A 43 0.35 -8.69 -10.84
CA TYR A 43 0.87 -8.99 -9.51
C TYR A 43 0.00 -9.96 -8.72
N LYS A 44 -0.97 -10.62 -9.35
CA LYS A 44 -1.67 -11.75 -8.75
C LYS A 44 -0.65 -12.84 -8.39
N GLY A 45 -0.83 -13.44 -7.25
CA GLY A 45 0.15 -14.33 -6.65
C GLY A 45 1.04 -13.64 -5.60
N ASN A 46 1.06 -12.32 -5.58
CA ASN A 46 1.76 -11.53 -4.56
C ASN A 46 0.77 -10.94 -3.56
N LEU A 47 1.25 -10.79 -2.32
CA LEU A 47 0.64 -9.88 -1.36
C LEU A 47 1.00 -8.46 -1.80
N VAL A 48 0.01 -7.57 -1.95
CA VAL A 48 0.24 -6.23 -2.49
C VAL A 48 -0.25 -5.17 -1.52
N LEU A 49 0.58 -4.15 -1.29
CA LEU A 49 0.22 -2.91 -0.62
C LEU A 49 0.27 -1.77 -1.63
N LEU A 50 -0.88 -1.12 -1.84
CA LEU A 50 -0.96 0.14 -2.57
C LEU A 50 -1.00 1.27 -1.55
N ASN A 51 0.06 2.05 -1.45
CA ASN A 51 0.15 3.19 -0.53
C ASN A 51 -0.06 4.49 -1.28
N PHE A 52 -1.17 5.17 -1.02
CA PHE A 52 -1.50 6.44 -1.66
C PHE A 52 -1.00 7.60 -0.81
N TRP A 53 -0.20 8.47 -1.43
CA TRP A 53 0.52 9.54 -0.74
C TRP A 53 0.65 10.81 -1.58
N ALA A 54 1.13 11.89 -0.94
CA ALA A 54 1.48 13.15 -1.60
C ALA A 54 2.63 13.82 -0.84
N THR A 55 3.39 14.66 -1.52
CA THR A 55 4.53 15.36 -0.88
C THR A 55 4.11 16.36 0.20
N TRP A 56 2.90 16.90 0.07
CA TRP A 56 2.34 17.88 1.03
C TRP A 56 1.61 17.25 2.22
N CYS A 57 1.63 15.93 2.32
CA CYS A 57 0.93 15.17 3.34
C CYS A 57 1.88 14.82 4.50
N ALA A 58 1.75 15.50 5.64
CA ALA A 58 2.61 15.29 6.79
C ALA A 58 2.56 13.85 7.36
N PRO A 59 1.39 13.22 7.56
CA PRO A 59 1.34 11.82 8.01
C PRO A 59 1.95 10.84 7.01
N CYS A 60 1.91 11.13 5.71
CA CYS A 60 2.59 10.33 4.69
C CYS A 60 4.10 10.36 4.89
N LYS A 61 4.63 11.54 5.18
CA LYS A 61 6.04 11.73 5.50
C LYS A 61 6.46 10.93 6.74
N ASP A 62 5.62 10.91 7.76
CA ASP A 62 5.91 10.22 9.02
C ASP A 62 5.99 8.70 8.85
N GLU A 63 5.13 8.11 8.02
CA GLU A 63 5.07 6.65 7.87
C GLU A 63 6.03 6.08 6.83
N MET A 64 6.44 6.87 5.84
CA MET A 64 7.20 6.37 4.69
C MET A 64 8.50 5.64 5.07
N PRO A 65 9.29 6.09 6.06
CA PRO A 65 10.48 5.34 6.48
C PRO A 65 10.17 3.94 7.01
N SER A 66 9.09 3.76 7.77
CA SER A 66 8.69 2.42 8.24
C SER A 66 8.18 1.54 7.11
N LEU A 67 7.50 2.11 6.13
CA LEU A 67 7.08 1.39 4.93
C LEU A 67 8.28 0.90 4.11
N ASP A 68 9.31 1.72 4.02
CA ASP A 68 10.57 1.37 3.36
C ASP A 68 11.25 0.18 4.04
N LEU A 69 11.29 0.17 5.36
CA LEU A 69 11.84 -0.94 6.14
C LEU A 69 11.00 -2.22 6.00
N LEU A 70 9.68 -2.08 5.89
CA LEU A 70 8.80 -3.24 5.66
C LEU A 70 9.16 -3.97 4.36
N ALA A 71 9.57 -3.25 3.34
CA ALA A 71 9.90 -3.80 2.02
C ALA A 71 11.06 -4.82 2.07
N GLU A 72 11.94 -4.71 3.05
CA GLU A 72 13.09 -5.63 3.21
C GLU A 72 12.90 -6.69 4.29
N ASN A 73 11.67 -6.83 4.83
CA ASN A 73 11.39 -7.82 5.86
C ASN A 73 11.46 -9.25 5.31
N PRO A 74 12.34 -10.12 5.84
CA PRO A 74 12.52 -11.47 5.29
C PRO A 74 11.31 -12.39 5.46
N ASN A 75 10.39 -12.07 6.36
CA ASN A 75 9.15 -12.83 6.56
C ASN A 75 8.04 -12.46 5.56
N LEU A 76 8.30 -11.47 4.71
CA LEU A 76 7.37 -10.93 3.72
C LEU A 76 8.00 -10.92 2.33
N ASP A 77 8.62 -12.04 1.94
CA ASP A 77 9.36 -12.15 0.68
C ASP A 77 8.48 -12.09 -0.57
N ASN A 78 7.18 -12.34 -0.41
CA ASN A 78 6.20 -12.26 -1.49
C ASN A 78 5.43 -10.93 -1.51
N LEU A 79 5.82 -9.98 -0.67
CA LEU A 79 5.19 -8.66 -0.60
C LEU A 79 5.68 -7.75 -1.72
N LYS A 80 4.73 -7.08 -2.39
CA LYS A 80 4.99 -5.98 -3.31
C LYS A 80 4.35 -4.70 -2.77
N ILE A 81 5.14 -3.63 -2.68
CA ILE A 81 4.68 -2.33 -2.19
C ILE A 81 4.77 -1.32 -3.32
N PHE A 82 3.68 -0.63 -3.56
CA PHE A 82 3.59 0.42 -4.58
C PHE A 82 3.17 1.74 -3.92
N PRO A 83 4.14 2.61 -3.58
CA PRO A 83 3.82 3.99 -3.19
C PRO A 83 3.37 4.78 -4.42
N ILE A 84 2.08 5.12 -4.48
CA ILE A 84 1.47 5.80 -5.62
C ILE A 84 1.15 7.25 -5.24
N ASN A 85 1.85 8.19 -5.87
CA ASN A 85 1.58 9.61 -5.66
C ASN A 85 0.27 10.01 -6.33
N ILE A 86 -0.67 10.51 -5.55
CA ILE A 86 -1.96 11.04 -6.06
C ILE A 86 -2.13 12.53 -5.78
N GLY A 87 -1.06 13.18 -5.31
CA GLY A 87 -1.06 14.61 -5.02
C GLY A 87 -0.81 15.50 -6.23
N LYS A 88 -0.70 14.92 -7.43
CA LYS A 88 -0.31 15.62 -8.68
C LYS A 88 1.06 16.28 -8.56
N ASP A 89 1.93 15.71 -7.76
CA ASP A 89 3.30 16.17 -7.62
C ASP A 89 4.14 15.80 -8.84
N THR A 90 5.13 16.61 -9.13
CA THR A 90 6.11 16.30 -10.18
C THR A 90 7.01 15.13 -9.76
N SER A 91 7.64 14.48 -10.74
CA SER A 91 8.66 13.47 -10.48
C SER A 91 9.81 14.04 -9.64
N GLU A 92 10.22 15.27 -9.93
CA GLU A 92 11.28 15.97 -9.18
C GLU A 92 10.94 16.16 -7.70
N LYS A 93 9.74 16.67 -7.40
CA LYS A 93 9.29 16.83 -6.00
C LYS A 93 9.19 15.49 -5.28
N SER A 94 8.70 14.46 -5.97
CA SER A 94 8.55 13.13 -5.41
C SER A 94 9.91 12.49 -5.11
N LEU A 95 10.88 12.65 -5.99
CA LEU A 95 12.26 12.20 -5.77
C LEU A 95 12.90 12.92 -4.58
N THR A 96 12.77 14.24 -4.50
CA THR A 96 13.30 15.02 -3.39
C THR A 96 12.71 14.55 -2.06
N PHE A 97 11.40 14.27 -2.02
CA PHE A 97 10.74 13.73 -0.84
C PHE A 97 11.36 12.39 -0.40
N PHE A 98 11.59 11.47 -1.33
CA PHE A 98 12.22 10.19 -1.03
C PHE A 98 13.68 10.34 -0.60
N GLU A 99 14.43 11.23 -1.24
CA GLU A 99 15.83 11.53 -0.89
C GLU A 99 15.94 12.10 0.53
N ASP A 100 15.10 13.07 0.86
CA ASP A 100 15.08 13.70 2.19
C ASP A 100 14.77 12.70 3.31
N LEU A 101 13.94 11.71 3.03
CA LEU A 101 13.59 10.64 3.95
C LEU A 101 14.55 9.45 3.90
N LYS A 102 15.55 9.48 3.01
CA LYS A 102 16.52 8.39 2.81
C LYS A 102 15.86 7.05 2.48
N ILE A 103 14.83 7.08 1.66
CA ILE A 103 14.13 5.87 1.18
C ILE A 103 15.05 5.10 0.23
N LYS A 104 15.18 3.79 0.44
CA LYS A 104 16.13 2.93 -0.29
C LYS A 104 15.47 1.77 -1.04
N ASN A 105 14.39 1.23 -0.49
CA ASN A 105 13.78 -0.03 -0.94
C ASN A 105 12.51 0.18 -1.76
N LEU A 106 11.96 1.38 -1.74
CA LEU A 106 10.72 1.71 -2.43
C LEU A 106 10.97 2.52 -3.69
N GLU A 107 10.16 2.27 -4.70
CA GLU A 107 10.11 3.07 -5.93
C GLU A 107 8.89 4.00 -5.91
N ILE A 108 8.91 5.01 -6.77
CA ILE A 108 7.83 5.98 -6.88
C ILE A 108 6.94 5.63 -8.06
N TYR A 109 5.63 5.63 -7.82
CA TYR A 109 4.61 5.42 -8.84
C TYR A 109 3.64 6.60 -8.85
N PHE A 110 2.94 6.76 -9.96
CA PHE A 110 2.03 7.88 -10.19
C PHE A 110 0.67 7.37 -10.67
N ASP A 111 -0.37 8.01 -10.18
CA ASP A 111 -1.72 7.82 -10.67
C ASP A 111 -1.91 8.61 -11.96
N SER A 112 -1.96 7.92 -13.08
CA SER A 112 -2.29 8.51 -14.37
C SER A 112 -3.36 7.64 -15.05
N PRO A 113 -4.48 8.20 -15.41
CA PRO A 113 -4.89 9.62 -15.51
C PRO A 113 -5.61 10.22 -14.28
N ASN A 114 -5.14 10.00 -13.07
CA ASN A 114 -5.70 10.54 -11.82
C ASN A 114 -7.11 9.99 -11.48
N THR A 115 -7.29 8.69 -11.63
CA THR A 115 -8.57 8.01 -11.40
C THR A 115 -8.61 7.11 -10.17
N LEU A 116 -7.45 6.80 -9.58
CA LEU A 116 -7.37 5.78 -8.53
C LEU A 116 -8.02 6.22 -7.22
N ALA A 117 -7.94 7.49 -6.86
CA ALA A 117 -8.62 8.02 -5.68
C ALA A 117 -10.13 7.73 -5.73
N LYS A 118 -10.75 7.90 -6.89
CA LYS A 118 -12.18 7.61 -7.10
C LYS A 118 -12.45 6.10 -7.13
N LYS A 119 -11.63 5.33 -7.84
CA LYS A 119 -11.80 3.88 -7.95
C LYS A 119 -11.73 3.19 -6.59
N PHE A 120 -10.78 3.58 -5.76
CA PHE A 120 -10.63 3.04 -4.41
C PHE A 120 -11.46 3.77 -3.36
N LYS A 121 -12.19 4.80 -3.73
CA LYS A 121 -13.02 5.62 -2.82
C LYS A 121 -12.20 6.13 -1.64
N LEU A 122 -11.05 6.71 -1.92
CA LEU A 122 -10.16 7.25 -0.90
C LEU A 122 -10.81 8.45 -0.20
N ARG A 123 -10.69 8.50 1.12
CA ARG A 123 -11.23 9.58 1.97
C ARG A 123 -10.17 10.53 2.49
N GLY A 124 -8.92 10.22 2.28
CA GLY A 124 -7.80 11.04 2.76
C GLY A 124 -6.47 10.34 2.52
N LEU A 125 -5.40 11.01 2.90
CA LEU A 125 -4.03 10.51 2.78
C LEU A 125 -3.35 10.48 4.14
N PRO A 126 -2.48 9.50 4.38
CA PRO A 126 -2.26 8.35 3.54
C PRO A 126 -3.40 7.34 3.65
N THR A 127 -3.60 6.56 2.60
CA THR A 127 -4.43 5.36 2.64
C THR A 127 -3.65 4.22 2.02
N THR A 128 -3.62 3.08 2.68
CA THR A 128 -2.97 1.87 2.17
C THR A 128 -4.02 0.78 1.94
N ILE A 129 -4.06 0.26 0.73
CA ILE A 129 -4.95 -0.84 0.34
C ILE A 129 -4.16 -2.13 0.36
N LEU A 130 -4.68 -3.16 1.04
CA LEU A 130 -4.04 -4.46 1.15
C LEU A 130 -4.78 -5.46 0.28
N LEU A 131 -4.06 -6.05 -0.69
CA LEU A 131 -4.61 -7.02 -1.64
C LEU A 131 -3.98 -8.38 -1.39
N ASN A 132 -4.81 -9.42 -1.34
CA ASN A 132 -4.34 -10.79 -1.21
C ASN A 132 -3.77 -11.34 -2.53
N LYS A 133 -3.33 -12.60 -2.52
CA LYS A 133 -2.75 -13.25 -3.71
C LYS A 133 -3.72 -13.40 -4.88
N ASP A 134 -5.01 -13.33 -4.63
CA ASP A 134 -6.03 -13.34 -5.68
C ASP A 134 -6.32 -11.94 -6.24
N GLY A 135 -5.62 -10.92 -5.75
CA GLY A 135 -5.82 -9.53 -6.17
C GLY A 135 -7.02 -8.85 -5.54
N LEU A 136 -7.54 -9.39 -4.44
CA LEU A 136 -8.73 -8.88 -3.76
C LEU A 136 -8.35 -8.06 -2.53
N GLU A 137 -8.97 -6.90 -2.37
CA GLU A 137 -8.80 -6.08 -1.16
C GLU A 137 -9.44 -6.78 0.03
N PHE A 138 -8.64 -7.06 1.07
CA PHE A 138 -9.10 -7.68 2.31
C PHE A 138 -9.02 -6.74 3.50
N ALA A 139 -8.25 -5.67 3.39
CA ALA A 139 -8.10 -4.67 4.45
C ALA A 139 -7.60 -3.35 3.87
N ARG A 140 -7.76 -2.28 4.63
CA ARG A 140 -7.14 -0.99 4.32
C ARG A 140 -6.72 -0.27 5.59
N ILE A 141 -5.75 0.60 5.45
CA ILE A 141 -5.28 1.46 6.52
C ILE A 141 -5.64 2.89 6.13
N ILE A 142 -6.49 3.53 6.93
CA ILE A 142 -6.97 4.89 6.69
C ILE A 142 -6.27 5.82 7.67
N GLY A 143 -5.20 6.46 7.22
CA GLY A 143 -4.28 7.22 8.03
C GLY A 143 -2.92 6.53 8.15
N SER A 144 -1.99 7.12 8.91
CA SER A 144 -0.65 6.58 9.07
C SER A 144 -0.58 5.50 10.15
N ILE A 145 0.36 4.57 9.95
CA ILE A 145 0.75 3.58 10.97
C ILE A 145 2.26 3.44 10.99
N ASP A 146 2.77 2.76 12.00
CA ASP A 146 4.12 2.23 12.00
C ASP A 146 4.12 0.85 11.33
N PHE A 147 4.62 0.78 10.09
CA PHE A 147 4.63 -0.46 9.30
C PHE A 147 5.59 -1.53 9.83
N ILE A 148 6.49 -1.17 10.75
CA ILE A 148 7.40 -2.14 11.40
C ILE A 148 6.92 -2.56 12.79
N ASP A 149 5.71 -2.19 13.18
CA ASP A 149 5.08 -2.73 14.38
C ASP A 149 4.98 -4.26 14.27
N GLU A 150 5.46 -4.98 15.28
CA GLU A 150 5.51 -6.44 15.27
C GLU A 150 4.13 -7.08 15.13
N LYS A 151 3.11 -6.49 15.73
CA LYS A 151 1.74 -7.00 15.61
C LYS A 151 1.24 -6.92 14.18
N PHE A 152 1.55 -5.82 13.50
CA PHE A 152 1.20 -5.64 12.09
C PHE A 152 1.95 -6.63 11.20
N ILE A 153 3.26 -6.76 11.36
CA ILE A 153 4.09 -7.68 10.56
C ILE A 153 3.64 -9.13 10.76
N ASN A 154 3.43 -9.55 12.01
CA ASN A 154 2.98 -10.91 12.33
C ASN A 154 1.61 -11.22 11.70
N TRP A 155 0.68 -10.28 11.78
CA TRP A 155 -0.63 -10.44 11.15
C TRP A 155 -0.51 -10.48 9.62
N LEU A 156 0.23 -9.56 9.03
CA LEU A 156 0.40 -9.46 7.58
C LEU A 156 1.08 -10.71 7.00
N SER A 157 2.00 -11.31 7.73
CA SER A 157 2.74 -12.51 7.30
C SER A 157 1.82 -13.71 7.03
N ASN A 158 0.62 -13.75 7.61
CA ASN A 158 -0.36 -14.79 7.32
C ASN A 158 -0.88 -14.75 5.88
N PHE A 159 -0.68 -13.64 5.20
CA PHE A 159 -1.14 -13.43 3.80
C PHE A 159 0.01 -13.48 2.78
N ASN A 160 1.23 -13.70 3.23
CA ASN A 160 2.43 -13.71 2.39
C ASN A 160 2.55 -14.94 1.49
#